data_747d099756191032b2f2d0f68657b770
#
_entry.id   747d099756191032b2f2d0f68657b770
#
_cell.length_a   1.000
_cell.length_b   1.000
_cell.length_c   1.000
_cell.angle_alpha   90.00
_cell.angle_beta   90.00
_cell.angle_gamma   90.00
#
_symmetry.space_group_name_H-M   'P 1'
#
loop_
_entity.id
_entity.type
_entity.pdbx_description
1 polymer ?
#
loop_
_entity_poly.entity_id
_entity_poly.type
_entity_poly.pdbx_seq_one_letter_code
_entity_poly.pdbx_strand_id
1 'polypeptide(L)'
;MKKLILLSILLIVGCSSIKNNIQGSGNIISESRELNNFTSIILLGSIDVNIKTSESNNCVVVADDNLIPYIKTEVVNNKLNISLNESYSSEEKLVVNINTPNYDEVSLSGSGNINILDFKNNNLSLNISGSGNITGNGEVETLVVKINGSGNLMSKEIKSKSATITINGSGDGEVFASDSISTKINGSGNIKNFGNPENVDSIINGSGNIKSN
;
A
#
# COMPACT_ATOMS: atom_id res chain seq x y z
N MET A 1 24.17 -52.32 39.22
CA MET A 1 23.48 -51.98 37.96
C MET A 1 23.54 -50.47 37.78
N LYS A 2 24.46 -49.96 36.95
CA LYS A 2 24.64 -48.53 36.68
C LYS A 2 23.73 -48.14 35.49
N LYS A 3 22.72 -47.29 35.69
CA LYS A 3 21.86 -46.74 34.65
C LYS A 3 22.65 -45.65 33.90
N LEU A 4 22.94 -45.88 32.63
CA LEU A 4 23.51 -44.89 31.72
C LEU A 4 22.38 -43.99 31.22
N ILE A 5 22.36 -42.70 31.58
CA ILE A 5 21.43 -41.70 31.07
C ILE A 5 22.08 -41.13 29.81
N LEU A 6 21.52 -41.46 28.66
CA LEU A 6 21.91 -40.89 27.35
C LEU A 6 21.22 -39.52 27.21
N LEU A 7 22.00 -38.45 27.35
CA LEU A 7 21.54 -37.06 27.15
C LEU A 7 21.62 -36.75 25.65
N SER A 8 20.50 -36.80 24.92
CA SER A 8 20.44 -36.41 23.51
C SER A 8 20.44 -34.87 23.41
N ILE A 9 21.54 -34.30 22.98
CA ILE A 9 21.66 -32.88 22.63
C ILE A 9 21.00 -32.68 21.26
N LEU A 10 19.82 -32.09 21.22
CA LEU A 10 19.14 -31.67 19.98
C LEU A 10 19.80 -30.38 19.50
N LEU A 11 20.69 -30.49 18.51
CA LEU A 11 21.26 -29.34 17.80
C LEU A 11 20.17 -28.70 16.92
N ILE A 12 19.57 -27.59 17.38
CA ILE A 12 18.71 -26.75 16.54
C ILE A 12 19.66 -25.93 15.66
N VAL A 13 19.90 -26.39 14.43
CA VAL A 13 20.54 -25.59 13.40
C VAL A 13 19.52 -24.58 12.91
N GLY A 14 19.50 -23.41 13.53
CA GLY A 14 18.78 -22.25 13.02
C GLY A 14 19.44 -21.79 11.73
N CYS A 15 18.81 -22.03 10.59
CA CYS A 15 19.22 -21.48 9.30
C CYS A 15 18.89 -19.96 9.30
N SER A 16 19.75 -19.15 9.89
CA SER A 16 19.70 -17.69 9.72
C SER A 16 20.32 -17.36 8.37
N SER A 17 19.51 -17.17 7.34
CA SER A 17 19.95 -16.46 6.14
C SER A 17 20.31 -15.03 6.57
N ILE A 18 21.60 -14.75 6.69
CA ILE A 18 22.10 -13.37 6.89
C ILE A 18 21.82 -12.64 5.57
N LYS A 19 20.66 -11.98 5.47
CA LYS A 19 20.44 -11.00 4.40
C LYS A 19 21.39 -9.84 4.70
N ASN A 20 22.29 -9.54 3.78
CA ASN A 20 23.13 -8.36 3.88
C ASN A 20 22.23 -7.13 3.92
N ASN A 21 22.34 -6.35 5.00
CA ASN A 21 21.67 -5.06 5.10
C ASN A 21 22.52 -4.00 4.40
N ILE A 22 21.98 -3.37 3.37
CA ILE A 22 22.68 -2.32 2.62
C ILE A 22 22.51 -1.01 3.40
N GLN A 23 23.62 -0.44 3.87
CA GLN A 23 23.61 0.88 4.50
C GLN A 23 23.57 1.96 3.41
N GLY A 24 22.60 2.88 3.49
CA GLY A 24 22.57 4.07 2.65
C GLY A 24 23.81 4.93 2.83
N SER A 25 24.30 5.53 1.77
CA SER A 25 25.52 6.35 1.74
C SER A 25 25.36 7.72 2.41
N GLY A 26 24.11 8.18 2.59
CA GLY A 26 23.79 9.55 2.99
C GLY A 26 23.83 10.56 1.85
N ASN A 27 24.24 10.16 0.64
CA ASN A 27 24.24 11.02 -0.54
C ASN A 27 22.94 10.82 -1.33
N ILE A 28 21.94 11.66 -1.08
CA ILE A 28 20.64 11.57 -1.73
C ILE A 28 20.70 12.13 -3.15
N ILE A 29 20.28 11.33 -4.10
CA ILE A 29 20.17 11.73 -5.51
C ILE A 29 18.76 11.47 -6.05
N SER A 30 18.48 12.04 -7.22
CA SER A 30 17.25 11.81 -7.98
C SER A 30 17.59 11.21 -9.35
N GLU A 31 16.90 10.12 -9.70
CA GLU A 31 17.03 9.45 -11.00
C GLU A 31 15.69 9.43 -11.70
N SER A 32 15.64 10.00 -12.92
CA SER A 32 14.47 9.93 -13.79
C SER A 32 14.45 8.61 -14.56
N ARG A 33 13.29 7.98 -14.65
CA ARG A 33 13.08 6.73 -15.37
C ARG A 33 11.93 6.86 -16.37
N GLU A 34 12.15 6.39 -17.56
CA GLU A 34 11.09 6.27 -18.56
C GLU A 34 10.24 5.03 -18.27
N LEU A 35 8.94 5.19 -18.34
CA LEU A 35 7.99 4.10 -18.14
C LEU A 35 7.11 3.92 -19.36
N ASN A 36 6.88 2.67 -19.75
CA ASN A 36 5.79 2.32 -20.66
C ASN A 36 4.44 2.66 -20.04
N ASN A 37 3.37 2.67 -20.84
CA ASN A 37 2.03 2.87 -20.32
C ASN A 37 1.61 1.73 -19.37
N PHE A 38 0.88 2.11 -18.32
CA PHE A 38 0.31 1.19 -17.32
C PHE A 38 -1.04 1.73 -16.87
N THR A 39 -1.86 0.86 -16.28
CA THR A 39 -3.14 1.21 -15.65
C THR A 39 -3.20 0.79 -14.18
N SER A 40 -2.25 0.02 -13.71
CA SER A 40 -2.14 -0.40 -12.32
C SER A 40 -0.77 -0.08 -11.74
N ILE A 41 -0.74 0.27 -10.45
CA ILE A 41 0.49 0.56 -9.71
C ILE A 41 0.58 -0.39 -8.52
N ILE A 42 1.68 -1.11 -8.40
CA ILE A 42 1.91 -2.10 -7.35
C ILE A 42 3.19 -1.74 -6.62
N LEU A 43 3.07 -1.43 -5.34
CA LEU A 43 4.20 -1.26 -4.44
C LEU A 43 4.42 -2.53 -3.62
N LEU A 44 5.64 -3.06 -3.67
CA LEU A 44 6.10 -4.20 -2.87
C LEU A 44 7.23 -3.75 -1.95
N GLY A 45 7.00 -3.77 -0.63
CA GLY A 45 8.03 -3.42 0.37
C GLY A 45 7.72 -2.18 1.19
N SER A 46 8.75 -1.38 1.50
CA SER A 46 8.69 -0.27 2.46
C SER A 46 9.05 1.10 1.88
N ILE A 47 9.06 1.24 0.56
CA ILE A 47 9.28 2.50 -0.15
C ILE A 47 8.04 3.39 -0.02
N ASP A 48 8.21 4.70 0.06
CA ASP A 48 7.11 5.65 -0.04
C ASP A 48 6.88 6.04 -1.53
N VAL A 49 5.62 6.10 -1.96
CA VAL A 49 5.24 6.41 -3.35
C VAL A 49 4.26 7.58 -3.39
N ASN A 50 4.58 8.60 -4.17
CA ASN A 50 3.63 9.68 -4.50
C ASN A 50 3.14 9.48 -5.93
N ILE A 51 1.83 9.46 -6.13
CA ILE A 51 1.20 9.32 -7.44
C ILE A 51 0.39 10.59 -7.70
N LYS A 52 0.69 11.29 -8.78
CA LYS A 52 -0.04 12.48 -9.19
C LYS A 52 -0.63 12.30 -10.58
N THR A 53 -1.91 12.65 -10.75
CA THR A 53 -2.54 12.72 -12.07
C THR A 53 -1.92 13.87 -12.87
N SER A 54 -1.45 13.59 -14.08
CA SER A 54 -0.72 14.51 -14.96
C SER A 54 -0.94 14.12 -16.43
N GLU A 55 -0.61 15.00 -17.37
CA GLU A 55 -0.80 14.73 -18.81
C GLU A 55 0.17 13.70 -19.39
N SER A 56 1.29 13.42 -18.73
CA SER A 56 2.33 12.51 -19.23
C SER A 56 2.87 11.61 -18.12
N ASN A 57 3.38 10.44 -18.53
CA ASN A 57 4.10 9.54 -17.64
C ASN A 57 5.48 10.11 -17.28
N ASN A 58 5.79 10.15 -16.01
CA ASN A 58 7.12 10.48 -15.47
C ASN A 58 7.34 9.70 -14.19
N CYS A 59 8.53 9.16 -14.00
CA CYS A 59 8.94 8.49 -12.77
C CYS A 59 10.27 9.06 -12.29
N VAL A 60 10.32 9.51 -11.05
CA VAL A 60 11.54 9.99 -10.41
C VAL A 60 11.75 9.23 -9.10
N VAL A 61 12.86 8.52 -9.01
CA VAL A 61 13.30 7.82 -7.81
C VAL A 61 14.24 8.74 -7.02
N VAL A 62 13.99 8.92 -5.73
CA VAL A 62 14.80 9.72 -4.80
C VAL A 62 15.26 8.82 -3.68
N ALA A 63 16.55 8.61 -3.55
CA ALA A 63 17.17 7.73 -2.54
C ALA A 63 18.67 7.99 -2.43
N ASP A 64 19.32 7.30 -1.46
CA ASP A 64 20.77 7.20 -1.45
C ASP A 64 21.30 6.66 -2.78
N ASP A 65 22.39 7.22 -3.28
CA ASP A 65 22.97 6.87 -4.59
C ASP A 65 23.29 5.37 -4.72
N ASN A 66 23.76 4.77 -3.64
CA ASN A 66 24.06 3.34 -3.59
C ASN A 66 22.81 2.44 -3.43
N LEU A 67 21.64 2.98 -3.10
CA LEU A 67 20.38 2.24 -3.02
C LEU A 67 19.56 2.32 -4.32
N ILE A 68 19.74 3.35 -5.14
CA ILE A 68 19.04 3.54 -6.43
C ILE A 68 19.07 2.28 -7.32
N PRO A 69 20.20 1.56 -7.50
CA PRO A 69 20.24 0.38 -8.37
C PRO A 69 19.37 -0.79 -7.90
N TYR A 70 19.00 -0.83 -6.62
CA TYR A 70 18.16 -1.89 -6.04
C TYR A 70 16.66 -1.56 -6.09
N ILE A 71 16.30 -0.29 -6.31
CA ILE A 71 14.90 0.11 -6.48
C ILE A 71 14.47 -0.20 -7.91
N LYS A 72 13.52 -1.11 -8.07
CA LYS A 72 12.97 -1.49 -9.37
C LYS A 72 11.68 -0.73 -9.65
N THR A 73 11.51 -0.30 -10.91
CA THR A 73 10.29 0.33 -11.43
C THR A 73 10.05 -0.26 -12.82
N GLU A 74 9.37 -1.38 -12.88
CA GLU A 74 9.20 -2.17 -14.11
C GLU A 74 7.72 -2.27 -14.49
N VAL A 75 7.40 -2.00 -15.76
CA VAL A 75 6.05 -2.19 -16.29
C VAL A 75 5.94 -3.57 -16.94
N VAL A 76 5.12 -4.44 -16.36
CA VAL A 76 4.85 -5.78 -16.87
C VAL A 76 3.33 -5.97 -16.94
N ASN A 77 2.81 -6.37 -18.10
CA ASN A 77 1.39 -6.60 -18.34
C ASN A 77 0.52 -5.40 -17.90
N ASN A 78 0.86 -4.19 -18.31
CA ASN A 78 0.21 -2.92 -17.95
C ASN A 78 0.22 -2.60 -16.45
N LYS A 79 1.09 -3.23 -15.66
CA LYS A 79 1.24 -2.98 -14.22
C LYS A 79 2.63 -2.43 -13.93
N LEU A 80 2.71 -1.25 -13.33
CA LEU A 80 3.96 -0.70 -12.81
C LEU A 80 4.25 -1.36 -11.46
N ASN A 81 5.32 -2.16 -11.42
CA ASN A 81 5.80 -2.81 -10.20
C ASN A 81 6.95 -1.98 -9.63
N ILE A 82 6.79 -1.54 -8.39
CA ILE A 82 7.80 -0.81 -7.62
C ILE A 82 8.25 -1.71 -6.48
N SER A 83 9.54 -1.99 -6.39
CA SER A 83 10.05 -2.86 -5.32
C SER A 83 11.51 -2.57 -4.99
N LEU A 84 11.88 -2.91 -3.77
CA LEU A 84 13.25 -3.08 -3.33
C LEU A 84 13.31 -4.39 -2.54
N ASN A 85 13.99 -5.39 -3.09
CA ASN A 85 13.98 -6.76 -2.55
C ASN A 85 15.10 -7.01 -1.52
N GLU A 86 16.01 -6.04 -1.36
CA GLU A 86 17.11 -6.12 -0.40
C GLU A 86 16.71 -5.50 0.94
N SER A 87 17.33 -5.98 2.02
CA SER A 87 17.24 -5.30 3.31
C SER A 87 18.16 -4.08 3.28
N TYR A 88 17.66 -2.95 3.72
CA TYR A 88 18.45 -1.71 3.74
C TYR A 88 18.21 -0.93 5.04
N SER A 89 19.10 0.01 5.30
CA SER A 89 19.00 1.02 6.35
C SER A 89 19.44 2.36 5.76
N SER A 90 18.62 3.38 5.88
CA SER A 90 18.90 4.74 5.42
C SER A 90 18.34 5.74 6.44
N GLU A 91 18.99 6.88 6.61
CA GLU A 91 18.51 7.96 7.45
C GLU A 91 17.36 8.70 6.78
N GLU A 92 17.35 8.75 5.45
CA GLU A 92 16.30 9.38 4.66
C GLU A 92 15.35 8.35 4.05
N LYS A 93 14.14 8.78 3.77
CA LYS A 93 13.14 7.93 3.12
C LYS A 93 13.45 7.74 1.64
N LEU A 94 13.29 6.51 1.17
CA LEU A 94 13.27 6.21 -0.24
C LEU A 94 11.89 6.57 -0.80
N VAL A 95 11.86 7.40 -1.84
CA VAL A 95 10.62 7.90 -2.43
C VAL A 95 10.60 7.68 -3.93
N VAL A 96 9.48 7.18 -4.44
CA VAL A 96 9.21 7.13 -5.89
C VAL A 96 8.07 8.07 -6.22
N ASN A 97 8.34 9.07 -7.05
CA ASN A 97 7.34 10.02 -7.52
C ASN A 97 6.89 9.63 -8.93
N ILE A 98 5.59 9.44 -9.10
CA ILE A 98 4.96 9.03 -10.36
C ILE A 98 3.98 10.11 -10.78
N ASN A 99 4.15 10.60 -11.99
CA ASN A 99 3.12 11.36 -12.68
C ASN A 99 2.54 10.48 -13.80
N THR A 100 1.23 10.40 -13.94
CA THR A 100 0.59 9.54 -14.95
C THR A 100 -0.81 10.07 -15.30
N PRO A 101 -1.23 9.98 -16.58
CA PRO A 101 -2.54 10.51 -16.98
C PRO A 101 -3.70 9.65 -16.51
N ASN A 102 -3.50 8.36 -16.34
CA ASN A 102 -4.60 7.45 -16.04
C ASN A 102 -4.13 6.18 -15.31
N TYR A 103 -4.88 5.77 -14.31
CA TYR A 103 -4.78 4.47 -13.64
C TYR A 103 -6.10 4.18 -12.92
N ASP A 104 -6.40 2.94 -12.64
CA ASP A 104 -7.62 2.47 -12.00
C ASP A 104 -7.37 1.52 -10.82
N GLU A 105 -6.12 1.09 -10.62
CA GLU A 105 -5.74 0.21 -9.52
C GLU A 105 -4.44 0.67 -8.84
N VAL A 106 -4.46 0.71 -7.50
CA VAL A 106 -3.27 0.91 -6.68
C VAL A 106 -3.22 -0.17 -5.61
N SER A 107 -2.12 -0.92 -5.55
CA SER A 107 -1.92 -2.01 -4.62
C SER A 107 -0.64 -1.80 -3.82
N LEU A 108 -0.76 -1.88 -2.49
CA LEU A 108 0.34 -1.82 -1.54
C LEU A 108 0.48 -3.17 -0.85
N SER A 109 1.65 -3.79 -0.96
CA SER A 109 2.00 -5.01 -0.24
C SER A 109 3.29 -4.78 0.56
N GLY A 110 3.15 -4.63 1.87
CA GLY A 110 4.26 -4.34 2.78
C GLY A 110 3.95 -3.24 3.78
N SER A 111 4.95 -2.40 4.08
CA SER A 111 4.90 -1.36 5.12
C SER A 111 5.17 0.06 4.59
N GLY A 112 5.36 0.22 3.28
CA GLY A 112 5.50 1.53 2.64
C GLY A 112 4.21 2.34 2.68
N ASN A 113 4.27 3.59 2.23
CA ASN A 113 3.09 4.43 2.13
C ASN A 113 2.87 4.89 0.69
N ILE A 114 1.60 5.03 0.30
CA ILE A 114 1.23 5.60 -1.00
C ILE A 114 0.39 6.85 -0.77
N ASN A 115 0.77 7.92 -1.44
CA ASN A 115 0.02 9.16 -1.44
C ASN A 115 -0.50 9.46 -2.85
N ILE A 116 -1.82 9.53 -3.01
CA ILE A 116 -2.52 9.77 -4.27
C ILE A 116 -2.94 11.24 -4.32
N LEU A 117 -2.50 11.96 -5.34
CA LEU A 117 -2.74 13.39 -5.48
C LEU A 117 -3.56 13.68 -6.75
N ASP A 118 -4.58 14.50 -6.59
CA ASP A 118 -5.40 15.05 -7.67
C ASP A 118 -6.00 13.97 -8.58
N PHE A 119 -6.41 12.83 -8.00
CA PHE A 119 -6.99 11.71 -8.75
C PHE A 119 -8.30 12.10 -9.42
N LYS A 120 -8.44 11.70 -10.69
CA LYS A 120 -9.69 11.92 -11.42
C LYS A 120 -9.89 10.80 -12.45
N ASN A 121 -10.83 9.91 -12.17
CA ASN A 121 -11.22 8.82 -13.06
C ASN A 121 -12.61 8.30 -12.64
N ASN A 122 -13.23 7.42 -13.44
CA ASN A 122 -14.51 6.81 -13.10
C ASN A 122 -14.37 5.74 -12.01
N ASN A 123 -13.29 4.98 -12.02
CA ASN A 123 -13.08 3.85 -11.10
C ASN A 123 -11.73 3.94 -10.42
N LEU A 124 -11.66 3.56 -9.15
CA LEU A 124 -10.42 3.38 -8.41
C LEU A 124 -10.53 2.17 -7.49
N SER A 125 -9.59 1.24 -7.63
CA SER A 125 -9.42 0.10 -6.73
C SER A 125 -8.17 0.29 -5.87
N LEU A 126 -8.32 0.29 -4.55
CA LEU A 126 -7.25 0.41 -3.58
C LEU A 126 -7.11 -0.89 -2.79
N ASN A 127 -5.93 -1.51 -2.84
CA ASN A 127 -5.66 -2.75 -2.14
C ASN A 127 -4.48 -2.55 -1.18
N ILE A 128 -4.66 -2.86 0.10
CA ILE A 128 -3.61 -2.86 1.12
C ILE A 128 -3.44 -4.28 1.64
N SER A 129 -2.22 -4.80 1.57
CA SER A 129 -1.83 -6.08 2.15
C SER A 129 -0.60 -5.89 3.03
N GLY A 130 -0.79 -5.85 4.34
CA GLY A 130 0.29 -5.60 5.31
C GLY A 130 -0.04 -4.49 6.30
N SER A 131 0.95 -3.61 6.58
CA SER A 131 0.87 -2.56 7.60
C SER A 131 1.07 -1.15 7.06
N GLY A 132 1.29 -1.01 5.76
CA GLY A 132 1.45 0.29 5.11
C GLY A 132 0.14 1.06 4.96
N ASN A 133 0.21 2.33 4.58
CA ASN A 133 -0.95 3.19 4.49
C ASN A 133 -1.12 3.77 3.09
N ILE A 134 -2.37 3.99 2.69
CA ILE A 134 -2.70 4.78 1.50
C ILE A 134 -3.45 6.04 1.94
N THR A 135 -2.97 7.19 1.47
CA THR A 135 -3.66 8.48 1.62
C THR A 135 -4.01 9.02 0.24
N GLY A 136 -4.98 9.91 0.14
CA GLY A 136 -5.25 10.53 -1.15
C GLY A 136 -6.37 11.53 -1.18
N ASN A 137 -6.37 12.31 -2.28
CA ASN A 137 -7.40 13.28 -2.63
C ASN A 137 -7.79 13.16 -4.12
N GLY A 138 -8.99 13.57 -4.46
CA GLY A 138 -9.49 13.54 -5.83
C GLY A 138 -10.97 13.25 -5.96
N GLU A 139 -11.39 12.84 -7.17
CA GLU A 139 -12.78 12.53 -7.49
C GLU A 139 -12.88 11.21 -8.25
N VAL A 140 -13.87 10.39 -7.90
CA VAL A 140 -14.14 9.10 -8.55
C VAL A 140 -15.64 8.81 -8.54
N GLU A 141 -16.15 8.06 -9.52
CA GLU A 141 -17.53 7.58 -9.43
C GLU A 141 -17.65 6.37 -8.51
N THR A 142 -16.76 5.38 -8.69
CA THR A 142 -16.78 4.13 -7.91
C THR A 142 -15.43 3.88 -7.24
N LEU A 143 -15.43 3.77 -5.92
CA LEU A 143 -14.27 3.43 -5.11
C LEU A 143 -14.41 2.00 -4.56
N VAL A 144 -13.43 1.13 -4.83
CA VAL A 144 -13.36 -0.21 -4.25
C VAL A 144 -12.12 -0.34 -3.38
N VAL A 145 -12.30 -0.75 -2.14
CA VAL A 145 -11.22 -0.83 -1.16
C VAL A 145 -11.15 -2.23 -0.55
N LYS A 146 -9.92 -2.78 -0.47
CA LYS A 146 -9.64 -4.01 0.27
C LYS A 146 -8.43 -3.80 1.18
N ILE A 147 -8.61 -4.05 2.48
CA ILE A 147 -7.54 -4.01 3.46
C ILE A 147 -7.39 -5.41 4.05
N ASN A 148 -6.21 -6.01 3.88
CA ASN A 148 -5.84 -7.30 4.45
C ASN A 148 -4.64 -7.08 5.38
N GLY A 149 -4.88 -6.99 6.68
CA GLY A 149 -3.84 -6.75 7.69
C GLY A 149 -4.15 -5.61 8.63
N SER A 150 -3.14 -4.78 8.92
CA SER A 150 -3.22 -3.67 9.88
C SER A 150 -2.94 -2.30 9.27
N GLY A 151 -2.79 -2.24 7.95
CA GLY A 151 -2.60 -0.99 7.22
C GLY A 151 -3.87 -0.15 7.16
N ASN A 152 -3.75 1.15 6.94
CA ASN A 152 -4.87 2.07 6.98
C ASN A 152 -5.07 2.80 5.65
N LEU A 153 -6.32 3.11 5.36
CA LEU A 153 -6.72 3.98 4.26
C LEU A 153 -7.27 5.30 4.81
N MET A 154 -6.66 6.40 4.41
CA MET A 154 -7.11 7.77 4.75
C MET A 154 -7.49 8.50 3.46
N SER A 155 -8.64 8.15 2.88
CA SER A 155 -9.10 8.65 1.60
C SER A 155 -10.41 9.46 1.67
N LYS A 156 -10.71 10.07 2.80
CA LYS A 156 -11.90 10.93 2.97
C LYS A 156 -11.95 12.13 2.00
N GLU A 157 -10.79 12.51 1.45
CA GLU A 157 -10.68 13.58 0.45
C GLU A 157 -10.76 13.03 -1.00
N ILE A 158 -10.85 11.73 -1.20
CA ILE A 158 -11.27 11.14 -2.49
C ILE A 158 -12.81 11.10 -2.49
N LYS A 159 -13.43 12.02 -3.19
CA LYS A 159 -14.89 12.12 -3.25
C LYS A 159 -15.43 11.06 -4.22
N SER A 160 -16.18 10.09 -3.71
CA SER A 160 -16.83 9.06 -4.53
C SER A 160 -18.35 9.17 -4.46
N LYS A 161 -19.04 8.73 -5.53
CA LYS A 161 -20.49 8.52 -5.50
C LYS A 161 -20.79 7.22 -4.77
N SER A 162 -20.14 6.15 -5.16
CA SER A 162 -20.33 4.81 -4.58
C SER A 162 -19.02 4.26 -4.03
N ALA A 163 -19.04 3.65 -2.85
CA ALA A 163 -17.89 2.98 -2.27
C ALA A 163 -18.21 1.55 -1.81
N THR A 164 -17.28 0.64 -2.05
CA THR A 164 -17.30 -0.72 -1.48
C THR A 164 -16.03 -0.94 -0.70
N ILE A 165 -16.14 -1.30 0.60
CA ILE A 165 -14.97 -1.45 1.46
C ILE A 165 -15.01 -2.80 2.18
N THR A 166 -13.93 -3.55 2.09
CA THR A 166 -13.74 -4.80 2.83
C THR A 166 -12.47 -4.72 3.66
N ILE A 167 -12.58 -4.94 4.97
CA ILE A 167 -11.45 -5.04 5.88
C ILE A 167 -11.38 -6.46 6.43
N ASN A 168 -10.23 -7.11 6.24
CA ASN A 168 -9.89 -8.40 6.84
C ASN A 168 -8.67 -8.18 7.74
N GLY A 169 -8.92 -7.90 9.03
CA GLY A 169 -7.85 -7.61 9.99
C GLY A 169 -8.20 -6.50 10.97
N SER A 170 -7.19 -5.66 11.27
CA SER A 170 -7.27 -4.60 12.28
C SER A 170 -7.00 -3.19 11.72
N GLY A 171 -6.84 -3.07 10.42
CA GLY A 171 -6.65 -1.78 9.76
C GLY A 171 -7.93 -0.94 9.73
N ASP A 172 -7.80 0.35 9.56
CA ASP A 172 -8.91 1.30 9.51
C ASP A 172 -9.08 1.90 8.11
N GLY A 173 -10.33 2.22 7.75
CA GLY A 173 -10.68 2.86 6.48
C GLY A 173 -11.48 4.15 6.66
N GLU A 174 -10.92 5.29 6.22
CA GLU A 174 -11.64 6.56 6.08
C GLU A 174 -11.97 6.81 4.61
N VAL A 175 -13.25 7.00 4.27
CA VAL A 175 -13.72 7.18 2.89
C VAL A 175 -14.78 8.27 2.83
N PHE A 176 -15.11 8.68 1.61
CA PHE A 176 -16.26 9.54 1.33
C PHE A 176 -17.11 8.90 0.22
N ALA A 177 -18.36 8.59 0.53
CA ALA A 177 -19.35 8.13 -0.45
C ALA A 177 -20.63 8.97 -0.32
N SER A 178 -21.14 9.53 -1.45
CA SER A 178 -22.32 10.41 -1.44
C SER A 178 -23.64 9.66 -1.64
N ASP A 179 -23.66 8.61 -2.46
CA ASP A 179 -24.90 7.98 -2.94
C ASP A 179 -25.12 6.58 -2.33
N SER A 180 -24.06 5.76 -2.32
CA SER A 180 -24.14 4.41 -1.76
C SER A 180 -22.83 3.94 -1.14
N ILE A 181 -22.94 3.14 -0.08
CA ILE A 181 -21.79 2.49 0.53
C ILE A 181 -22.10 1.06 0.94
N SER A 182 -21.23 0.13 0.55
CA SER A 182 -21.25 -1.25 1.04
C SER A 182 -19.98 -1.53 1.83
N THR A 183 -20.12 -1.97 3.09
CA THR A 183 -18.99 -2.16 4.01
C THR A 183 -19.00 -3.55 4.60
N LYS A 184 -17.82 -4.17 4.69
CA LYS A 184 -17.64 -5.45 5.35
C LYS A 184 -16.39 -5.45 6.22
N ILE A 185 -16.52 -5.79 7.49
CA ILE A 185 -15.42 -5.98 8.42
C ILE A 185 -15.38 -7.44 8.88
N ASN A 186 -14.24 -8.08 8.67
CA ASN A 186 -13.90 -9.38 9.26
C ASN A 186 -12.68 -9.17 10.17
N GLY A 187 -12.91 -8.79 11.44
CA GLY A 187 -11.84 -8.48 12.40
C GLY A 187 -12.17 -7.35 13.35
N SER A 188 -11.16 -6.53 13.68
CA SER A 188 -11.25 -5.46 14.68
C SER A 188 -11.06 -4.05 14.12
N GLY A 189 -10.90 -3.91 12.81
CA GLY A 189 -10.73 -2.63 12.14
C GLY A 189 -12.01 -1.79 12.13
N ASN A 190 -11.90 -0.51 11.79
CA ASN A 190 -13.02 0.40 11.74
C ASN A 190 -13.17 1.04 10.35
N ILE A 191 -14.41 1.36 9.98
CA ILE A 191 -14.71 2.12 8.76
C ILE A 191 -15.44 3.40 9.16
N LYS A 192 -14.96 4.54 8.63
CA LYS A 192 -15.63 5.83 8.75
C LYS A 192 -15.93 6.41 7.38
N ASN A 193 -17.22 6.58 7.08
CA ASN A 193 -17.67 7.31 5.91
C ASN A 193 -17.95 8.78 6.27
N PHE A 194 -17.41 9.70 5.48
CA PHE A 194 -17.59 11.16 5.65
C PHE A 194 -18.64 11.75 4.70
N GLY A 195 -19.23 10.92 3.83
CA GLY A 195 -20.38 11.30 3.02
C GLY A 195 -21.70 11.03 3.75
N ASN A 196 -22.80 11.29 3.08
CA ASN A 196 -24.17 11.03 3.57
C ASN A 196 -24.95 10.22 2.54
N PRO A 197 -24.59 8.94 2.30
CA PRO A 197 -25.24 8.11 1.28
C PRO A 197 -26.66 7.74 1.67
N GLU A 198 -27.55 7.68 0.69
CA GLU A 198 -28.93 7.22 0.88
C GLU A 198 -28.99 5.69 1.09
N ASN A 199 -28.06 4.95 0.45
CA ASN A 199 -28.02 3.49 0.49
C ASN A 199 -26.81 3.02 1.29
N VAL A 200 -27.05 2.34 2.41
CA VAL A 200 -26.00 1.81 3.29
C VAL A 200 -26.23 0.32 3.51
N ASP A 201 -25.21 -0.50 3.13
CA ASP A 201 -25.16 -1.93 3.46
C ASP A 201 -23.92 -2.19 4.30
N SER A 202 -24.09 -2.88 5.45
CA SER A 202 -22.99 -3.03 6.41
C SER A 202 -23.02 -4.41 7.08
N ILE A 203 -21.87 -5.11 7.04
CA ILE A 203 -21.66 -6.40 7.67
C ILE A 203 -20.45 -6.33 8.59
N ILE A 204 -20.60 -6.71 9.84
CA ILE A 204 -19.49 -6.81 10.80
C ILE A 204 -19.41 -8.23 11.34
N ASN A 205 -18.28 -8.88 11.11
CA ASN A 205 -17.89 -10.17 11.67
C ASN A 205 -16.66 -9.94 12.55
N GLY A 206 -16.86 -9.54 13.80
CA GLY A 206 -15.79 -9.24 14.75
C GLY A 206 -16.11 -8.09 15.70
N SER A 207 -15.08 -7.38 16.14
CA SER A 207 -15.17 -6.29 17.14
C SER A 207 -15.02 -4.90 16.53
N GLY A 208 -14.96 -4.78 15.22
CA GLY A 208 -14.83 -3.51 14.52
C GLY A 208 -16.09 -2.64 14.58
N ASN A 209 -15.98 -1.43 14.09
CA ASN A 209 -17.08 -0.47 14.09
C ASN A 209 -17.20 0.24 12.72
N ILE A 210 -18.44 0.55 12.33
CA ILE A 210 -18.75 1.30 11.12
C ILE A 210 -19.52 2.56 11.53
N LYS A 211 -19.03 3.73 11.09
CA LYS A 211 -19.71 5.02 11.26
C LYS A 211 -19.91 5.70 9.92
N SER A 212 -21.13 6.16 9.66
CA SER A 212 -21.46 7.10 8.58
C SER A 212 -21.98 8.38 9.23
N ASN A 213 -21.62 9.49 8.64
CA ASN A 213 -22.15 10.79 9.10
C ASN A 213 -23.62 10.93 8.74
#